data_27970724c31b96ba4cd6f7f8a73be228
#
_entry.id   27970724c31b96ba4cd6f7f8a73be228
#
_cell.length_a   1.000
_cell.length_b   1.000
_cell.length_c   1.000
_cell.angle_alpha   90.00
_cell.angle_beta   90.00
_cell.angle_gamma   90.00
#
_symmetry.space_group_name_H-M   'P 1'
#
loop_
_entity.id
_entity.type
_entity.pdbx_description
1 polymer ?
#
loop_
_entity_poly.entity_id
_entity_poly.type
_entity_poly.pdbx_seq_one_letter_code
_entity_poly.pdbx_strand_id
1 'polypeptide(L)'
;MPKPSSPSVKVTFTNRKQILTALKKLIQEWAQNHPELEQVILFGSYARGDYFPGSDVDVLLILEKSDQPFLKRIPKFLPIQFPVDIDVFPYTQDEVQRMLKDPYSLVAQACYEGKQMYP
;
A
#
# COMPACT_ATOMS: atom_id res chain seq x y z
N MET A 1 -28.91 -18.23 9.34
CA MET A 1 -28.43 -17.97 9.15
C MET A 1 -27.73 -17.72 9.22
N PRO A 2 -27.76 -17.26 9.00
CA PRO A 2 -27.09 -16.88 8.87
C PRO A 2 -26.38 -16.57 8.83
N LYS A 3 -26.15 -16.66 8.54
CA LYS A 3 -25.49 -16.41 8.53
C LYS A 3 -24.76 -16.09 8.16
N PRO A 4 -25.03 -16.22 7.93
CA PRO A 4 -23.98 -16.02 7.43
C PRO A 4 -23.11 -15.33 7.76
N SER A 5 -23.16 -15.43 8.38
CA SER A 5 -22.30 -14.73 8.50
C SER A 5 -21.48 -14.24 7.66
N SER A 6 -21.71 -13.73 7.25
CA SER A 6 -21.16 -13.51 5.98
C SER A 6 -19.92 -12.63 6.03
N PRO A 7 -18.77 -13.08 5.51
CA PRO A 7 -17.55 -12.28 5.50
C PRO A 7 -17.71 -10.98 4.70
N SER A 8 -18.48 -11.02 3.63
CA SER A 8 -18.67 -9.82 2.81
C SER A 8 -19.41 -8.72 3.58
N VAL A 9 -20.27 -9.11 4.51
CA VAL A 9 -20.95 -8.13 5.35
C VAL A 9 -19.96 -7.37 6.21
N LYS A 10 -18.94 -8.07 6.73
CA LYS A 10 -17.91 -7.43 7.55
C LYS A 10 -17.13 -6.41 6.74
N VAL A 11 -16.78 -6.74 5.51
CA VAL A 11 -16.06 -5.80 4.64
C VAL A 11 -16.91 -4.55 4.40
N THR A 12 -18.22 -4.74 4.21
CA THR A 12 -19.12 -3.63 3.97
C THR A 12 -19.09 -2.60 5.08
N PHE A 13 -18.84 -3.02 6.32
CA PHE A 13 -18.84 -2.12 7.47
C PHE A 13 -17.45 -1.59 7.81
N THR A 14 -16.41 -1.99 7.06
CA THR A 14 -15.08 -1.49 7.31
C THR A 14 -14.96 -0.06 6.79
N ASN A 15 -14.58 0.87 7.66
CA ASN A 15 -14.46 2.27 7.29
C ASN A 15 -12.99 2.67 7.12
N ARG A 16 -12.78 3.89 6.63
CA ARG A 16 -11.44 4.41 6.35
C ARG A 16 -10.53 4.35 7.56
N LYS A 17 -11.05 4.70 8.74
CA LYS A 17 -10.26 4.69 9.96
C LYS A 17 -9.74 3.29 10.28
N GLN A 18 -10.59 2.28 10.13
CA GLN A 18 -10.20 0.90 10.37
C GLN A 18 -9.16 0.44 9.35
N ILE A 19 -9.33 0.82 8.09
CA ILE A 19 -8.37 0.50 7.03
C ILE A 19 -7.01 1.12 7.35
N LEU A 20 -6.99 2.41 7.73
CA LEU A 20 -5.73 3.10 8.03
C LEU A 20 -5.06 2.52 9.27
N THR A 21 -5.84 2.09 10.27
CA THR A 21 -5.28 1.43 11.45
C THR A 21 -4.62 0.10 11.07
N ALA A 22 -5.29 -0.68 10.22
CA ALA A 22 -4.74 -1.94 9.73
C ALA A 22 -3.46 -1.69 8.90
N LEU A 23 -3.46 -0.64 8.09
CA LEU A 23 -2.31 -0.30 7.27
C LEU A 23 -1.12 0.10 8.15
N LYS A 24 -1.35 0.91 9.18
CA LYS A 24 -0.27 1.31 10.09
C LYS A 24 0.37 0.11 10.77
N LYS A 25 -0.45 -0.86 11.17
CA LYS A 25 0.05 -2.09 11.78
C LYS A 25 0.88 -2.89 10.78
N LEU A 26 0.39 -3.01 9.56
CA LEU A 26 1.10 -3.72 8.50
C LEU A 26 2.45 -3.05 8.20
N ILE A 27 2.47 -1.72 8.15
CA ILE A 27 3.70 -0.96 7.91
C ILE A 27 4.72 -1.22 9.02
N GLN A 28 4.29 -1.32 10.26
CA GLN A 28 5.19 -1.64 11.37
C GLN A 28 5.82 -3.02 11.19
N GLU A 29 5.03 -3.99 10.74
CA GLU A 29 5.55 -5.33 10.45
C GLU A 29 6.55 -5.29 9.30
N TRP A 30 6.26 -4.54 8.24
CA TRP A 30 7.18 -4.37 7.13
C TRP A 30 8.50 -3.77 7.61
N ALA A 31 8.44 -2.73 8.42
CA ALA A 31 9.63 -2.04 8.89
C ALA A 31 10.51 -2.98 9.75
N GLN A 32 9.90 -3.85 10.53
CA GLN A 32 10.62 -4.80 11.35
C GLN A 32 11.28 -5.91 10.53
N ASN A 33 10.61 -6.35 9.47
CA ASN A 33 11.05 -7.50 8.69
C ASN A 33 11.85 -7.13 7.45
N HIS A 34 11.86 -5.85 7.07
CA HIS A 34 12.48 -5.37 5.84
C HIS A 34 13.29 -4.10 6.14
N PRO A 35 14.55 -4.27 6.64
CA PRO A 35 15.38 -3.10 6.98
C PRO A 35 15.69 -2.22 5.77
N GLU A 36 15.56 -2.76 4.55
CA GLU A 36 15.76 -1.97 3.33
C GLU A 36 14.60 -1.01 3.05
N LEU A 37 13.48 -1.14 3.75
CA LEU A 37 12.32 -0.26 3.53
C LEU A 37 12.62 1.15 4.06
N GLU A 38 12.52 2.14 3.19
CA GLU A 38 12.81 3.54 3.55
C GLU A 38 11.56 4.39 3.69
N GLN A 39 10.58 4.19 2.81
CA GLN A 39 9.36 5.00 2.84
C GLN A 39 8.16 4.18 2.41
N VAL A 40 6.99 4.56 2.92
CA VAL A 40 5.70 4.05 2.47
C VAL A 40 4.80 5.25 2.21
N ILE A 41 4.22 5.30 1.03
CA ILE A 41 3.32 6.39 0.63
C ILE A 41 1.98 5.78 0.24
N LEU A 42 0.93 6.18 0.95
CA LEU A 42 -0.44 5.84 0.59
C LEU A 42 -0.89 6.77 -0.53
N PHE A 43 -1.39 6.20 -1.62
CA PHE A 43 -1.89 7.00 -2.72
C PHE A 43 -3.21 6.41 -3.24
N GLY A 44 -3.73 6.93 -4.35
CA GLY A 44 -4.98 6.44 -4.90
C GLY A 44 -6.18 6.94 -4.12
N SER A 45 -7.29 6.20 -4.19
CA SER A 45 -8.57 6.68 -3.69
C SER A 45 -8.60 6.94 -2.19
N TYR A 46 -7.89 6.13 -1.40
CA TYR A 46 -7.84 6.35 0.05
C TYR A 46 -7.04 7.59 0.43
N ALA A 47 -6.07 7.97 -0.38
CA ALA A 47 -5.33 9.22 -0.15
C ALA A 47 -6.14 10.44 -0.59
N ARG A 48 -6.82 10.32 -1.73
CA ARG A 48 -7.64 11.42 -2.26
C ARG A 48 -8.94 11.62 -1.51
N GLY A 49 -9.49 10.58 -0.90
CA GLY A 49 -10.76 10.64 -0.19
C GLY A 49 -11.97 10.28 -1.04
N ASP A 50 -11.77 9.82 -2.28
CA ASP A 50 -12.85 9.45 -3.18
C ASP A 50 -13.04 7.93 -3.28
N TYR A 51 -12.66 7.22 -2.24
CA TYR A 51 -12.80 5.77 -2.18
C TYR A 51 -14.26 5.35 -2.01
N PHE A 52 -14.55 4.13 -2.47
CA PHE A 52 -15.83 3.47 -2.23
C PHE A 52 -15.62 2.32 -1.25
N PRO A 53 -16.71 1.84 -0.60
CA PRO A 53 -16.59 0.61 0.20
C PRO A 53 -15.99 -0.50 -0.65
N GLY A 54 -14.92 -1.12 -0.14
CA GLY A 54 -14.23 -2.17 -0.87
C GLY A 54 -13.19 -1.70 -1.87
N SER A 55 -12.94 -0.38 -1.98
CA SER A 55 -11.85 0.13 -2.83
C SER A 55 -10.51 -0.46 -2.39
N ASP A 56 -9.61 -0.66 -3.35
CA ASP A 56 -8.25 -1.12 -3.06
C ASP A 56 -7.45 -0.03 -2.36
N VAL A 57 -6.55 -0.47 -1.49
CA VAL A 57 -5.54 0.40 -0.89
C VAL A 57 -4.29 0.33 -1.74
N ASP A 58 -3.80 1.47 -2.19
CA ASP A 58 -2.59 1.55 -3.04
C ASP A 58 -1.45 2.14 -2.23
N VAL A 59 -0.33 1.40 -2.15
CA VAL A 59 0.85 1.87 -1.41
C VAL A 59 2.11 1.73 -2.25
N LEU A 60 2.87 2.80 -2.28
CA LEU A 60 4.20 2.83 -2.86
C LEU A 60 5.20 2.58 -1.74
N LEU A 61 6.03 1.54 -1.90
CA LEU A 61 7.11 1.26 -0.97
C LEU A 61 8.41 1.66 -1.65
N ILE A 62 9.23 2.44 -0.96
CA ILE A 62 10.53 2.83 -1.48
C ILE A 62 11.59 2.08 -0.69
N LEU A 63 12.37 1.27 -1.40
CA LEU A 63 13.41 0.43 -0.84
C LEU A 63 14.76 1.04 -1.13
N GLU A 64 15.71 0.90 -0.21
CA GLU A 64 17.07 1.36 -0.44
C GLU A 64 17.63 0.74 -1.72
N LYS A 65 17.53 -0.58 -1.81
CA LYS A 65 17.96 -1.35 -2.97
C LYS A 65 17.32 -2.73 -2.92
N SER A 66 17.39 -3.47 -4.02
CA SER A 66 16.93 -4.84 -4.07
C SER A 66 17.69 -5.58 -5.16
N ASP A 67 18.01 -6.84 -4.91
CA ASP A 67 18.61 -7.73 -5.89
C ASP A 67 17.56 -8.54 -6.64
N GLN A 68 16.27 -8.31 -6.36
CA GLN A 68 15.17 -9.00 -7.03
C GLN A 68 14.47 -8.08 -8.01
N PRO A 69 13.96 -8.58 -9.15
CA PRO A 69 13.16 -7.77 -10.04
C PRO A 69 11.84 -7.39 -9.38
N PHE A 70 11.23 -6.32 -9.89
CA PHE A 70 10.05 -5.71 -9.30
C PHE A 70 8.94 -6.73 -8.97
N LEU A 71 8.59 -7.57 -9.94
CA LEU A 71 7.47 -8.49 -9.75
C LEU A 71 7.74 -9.51 -8.66
N LYS A 72 9.00 -9.84 -8.40
CA LYS A 72 9.36 -10.79 -7.35
C LYS A 72 9.40 -10.16 -5.96
N ARG A 73 9.40 -8.83 -5.89
CA ARG A 73 9.35 -8.12 -4.60
C ARG A 73 7.95 -8.11 -4.03
N ILE A 74 6.92 -8.09 -4.88
CA ILE A 74 5.53 -7.91 -4.46
C ILE A 74 5.09 -8.95 -3.44
N PRO A 75 5.29 -10.27 -3.66
CA PRO A 75 4.82 -11.26 -2.68
C PRO A 75 5.39 -11.08 -1.29
N LYS A 76 6.57 -10.47 -1.18
CA LYS A 76 7.22 -10.28 0.12
C LYS A 76 6.49 -9.28 0.99
N PHE A 77 5.67 -8.41 0.40
CA PHE A 77 4.97 -7.36 1.12
C PHE A 77 3.46 -7.56 1.18
N LEU A 78 2.92 -8.56 0.47
CA LEU A 78 1.49 -8.81 0.53
C LEU A 78 1.12 -9.46 1.86
N PRO A 79 0.15 -8.89 2.58
CA PRO A 79 -0.28 -9.49 3.85
C PRO A 79 -1.12 -10.73 3.60
N ILE A 80 -1.14 -11.64 4.60
CA ILE A 80 -2.03 -12.80 4.57
C ILE A 80 -3.47 -12.36 4.73
N GLN A 81 -3.69 -11.37 5.59
CA GLN A 81 -5.02 -10.83 5.84
C GLN A 81 -4.96 -9.32 5.87
N PHE A 82 -5.92 -8.71 5.19
CA PHE A 82 -6.11 -7.27 5.20
C PHE A 82 -7.58 -7.00 4.93
N PRO A 83 -8.18 -5.95 5.53
CA PRO A 83 -9.63 -5.73 5.42
C PRO A 83 -10.17 -5.54 4.00
N VAL A 84 -9.35 -4.99 3.10
CA VAL A 84 -9.69 -4.81 1.68
C VAL A 84 -8.48 -5.25 0.85
N ASP A 85 -8.63 -5.30 -0.46
CA ASP A 85 -7.49 -5.59 -1.32
C ASP A 85 -6.44 -4.49 -1.20
N ILE A 86 -5.18 -4.90 -1.24
CA ILE A 86 -4.06 -3.96 -1.15
C ILE A 86 -3.10 -4.22 -2.30
N ASP A 87 -2.77 -3.15 -3.01
CA ASP A 87 -1.79 -3.18 -4.10
C ASP A 87 -0.51 -2.53 -3.62
N VAL A 88 0.58 -3.27 -3.67
CA VAL A 88 1.88 -2.79 -3.23
C VAL A 88 2.79 -2.58 -4.44
N PHE A 89 3.55 -1.49 -4.42
CA PHE A 89 4.46 -1.12 -5.50
C PHE A 89 5.85 -0.87 -4.92
N PRO A 90 6.65 -1.96 -4.74
CA PRO A 90 7.96 -1.84 -4.08
C PRO A 90 9.07 -1.50 -5.09
N TYR A 91 9.32 -0.21 -5.27
CA TYR A 91 10.38 0.31 -6.11
C TYR A 91 11.62 0.66 -5.29
N THR A 92 12.80 0.55 -5.89
CA THR A 92 14.03 1.00 -5.26
C THR A 92 14.19 2.50 -5.42
N GLN A 93 15.08 3.10 -4.62
CA GLN A 93 15.41 4.53 -4.74
C GLN A 93 15.84 4.89 -6.16
N ASP A 94 16.70 4.08 -6.76
CA ASP A 94 17.17 4.35 -8.12
C ASP A 94 16.01 4.33 -9.11
N GLU A 95 15.12 3.38 -8.99
CA GLU A 95 13.95 3.30 -9.86
C GLU A 95 13.04 4.49 -9.66
N VAL A 96 12.82 4.89 -8.40
CA VAL A 96 12.00 6.05 -8.09
C VAL A 96 12.59 7.31 -8.73
N GLN A 97 13.90 7.51 -8.62
CA GLN A 97 14.54 8.70 -9.20
C GLN A 97 14.35 8.73 -10.72
N ARG A 98 14.47 7.58 -11.38
CA ARG A 98 14.24 7.52 -12.82
C ARG A 98 12.79 7.79 -13.18
N MET A 99 11.85 7.19 -12.43
CA MET A 99 10.42 7.34 -12.73
C MET A 99 9.91 8.75 -12.44
N LEU A 100 10.51 9.46 -11.51
CA LEU A 100 10.11 10.84 -11.20
C LEU A 100 10.38 11.80 -12.37
N LYS A 101 11.24 11.42 -13.31
CA LYS A 101 11.51 12.24 -14.50
C LYS A 101 10.31 12.25 -15.46
N ASP A 102 9.42 11.27 -15.34
CA ASP A 102 8.19 11.22 -16.11
C ASP A 102 7.03 11.63 -15.20
N PRO A 103 6.44 12.82 -15.45
CA PRO A 103 5.36 13.30 -14.58
C PRO A 103 4.08 12.45 -14.65
N TYR A 104 3.98 11.59 -15.65
CA TYR A 104 2.83 10.70 -15.80
C TYR A 104 3.10 9.31 -15.23
N SER A 105 4.25 9.07 -14.63
CA SER A 105 4.55 7.78 -14.03
C SER A 105 3.71 7.55 -12.78
N LEU A 106 3.53 6.28 -12.42
CA LEU A 106 2.84 5.91 -11.19
C LEU A 106 3.53 6.52 -9.98
N VAL A 107 4.86 6.52 -9.97
CA VAL A 107 5.62 7.06 -8.83
C VAL A 107 5.41 8.56 -8.71
N ALA A 108 5.43 9.30 -9.82
CA ALA A 108 5.19 10.74 -9.79
C ALA A 108 3.80 11.03 -9.27
N GLN A 109 2.80 10.29 -9.73
CA GLN A 109 1.42 10.46 -9.27
C GLN A 109 1.30 10.15 -7.78
N ALA A 110 1.92 9.05 -7.33
CA ALA A 110 1.87 8.67 -5.92
C ALA A 110 2.50 9.73 -5.03
N CYS A 111 3.63 10.28 -5.46
CA CYS A 111 4.29 11.34 -4.70
C CYS A 111 3.49 12.63 -4.68
N TYR A 112 2.81 12.96 -5.78
CA TYR A 112 2.02 14.19 -5.86
C TYR A 112 0.77 14.15 -4.98
N GLU A 113 0.01 13.05 -5.05
CA GLU A 113 -1.28 12.97 -4.35
C GLU A 113 -1.21 12.25 -3.01
N GLY A 114 -0.11 11.56 -2.74
CA GLY A 114 -0.03 10.61 -1.66
C GLY A 114 0.26 11.20 -0.30
N LYS A 115 0.13 10.35 0.71
CA LYS A 115 0.47 10.68 2.09
C LYS A 115 1.57 9.76 2.56
N GLN A 116 2.64 10.33 3.10
CA GLN A 116 3.72 9.53 3.65
C GLN A 116 3.26 8.90 4.95
N MET A 117 3.30 7.57 4.98
CA MET A 117 2.88 6.79 6.14
C MET A 117 4.07 6.27 6.94
N TYR A 118 5.25 6.26 6.34
CA TYR A 118 6.49 5.78 6.98
C TYR A 118 7.67 6.54 6.38
N PRO A 119 8.65 6.95 7.13
CA PRO A 119 8.81 6.76 8.55
C PRO A 119 7.79 7.45 9.37
#